data_186ddc69a1e66765da9b5aa7416134c9
#
_entry.id   186ddc69a1e66765da9b5aa7416134c9
#
_cell.length_a   1.000
_cell.length_b   1.000
_cell.length_c   1.000
_cell.angle_alpha   90.00
_cell.angle_beta   90.00
_cell.angle_gamma   90.00
#
_symmetry.space_group_name_H-M   'P 1'
#
loop_
_entity.id
_entity.type
_entity.pdbx_description
1 polymer ?
#
loop_
_entity_poly.entity_id
_entity_poly.type
_entity_poly.pdbx_seq_one_letter_code
_entity_poly.pdbx_strand_id
1 'polypeptide(L)'
;MVILSVKRGDEVLFLFETSVKEKTDAVLRDLVALHNGQLKIQRVCMEIEELAEHGTMLPGEMIGLNEEQREELKLKDVWADKCIPSGGFTINKDPLLRRNGQQPSEAMQKVLANAITDAKAMVDRRLAKSSKTLTLKIVEEALNLLRGAVTIVYPMQLPPHDTIRMEFTNTEDLTGTQASKEVIEPSKAQFWFAGRQMLMGKLMSEYLGLNDKTKVVVKLNQLGEGPPAREAVISDPMRKEMMAAAFRRQEELKAHLLQL
;
A
#
# COMPACT_ATOMS: atom_id res chain seq x y z
N MET A 1 -0.42 25.88 -8.19
CA MET A 1 -0.52 24.40 -8.27
C MET A 1 -1.74 23.94 -7.50
N VAL A 2 -2.49 23.01 -8.05
CA VAL A 2 -3.71 22.44 -7.44
C VAL A 2 -3.34 21.23 -6.62
N ILE A 3 -3.91 21.10 -5.43
CA ILE A 3 -3.75 19.94 -4.58
C ILE A 3 -4.98 19.04 -4.73
N LEU A 4 -4.76 17.84 -5.24
CA LEU A 4 -5.79 16.80 -5.33
C LEU A 4 -5.74 15.94 -4.06
N SER A 5 -6.84 15.89 -3.31
CA SER A 5 -7.05 14.92 -2.24
C SER A 5 -7.65 13.67 -2.87
N VAL A 6 -6.82 12.65 -3.08
CA VAL A 6 -7.22 11.42 -3.75
C VAL A 6 -7.86 10.47 -2.75
N LYS A 7 -9.08 10.03 -3.06
CA LYS A 7 -9.83 9.09 -2.24
C LYS A 7 -10.20 7.83 -3.03
N ARG A 8 -10.36 6.72 -2.31
CA ARG A 8 -11.03 5.52 -2.79
C ARG A 8 -12.13 5.17 -1.77
N GLY A 9 -13.38 5.13 -2.22
CA GLY A 9 -14.50 5.15 -1.29
C GLY A 9 -14.50 6.41 -0.42
N ASP A 10 -14.47 6.22 0.88
CA ASP A 10 -14.43 7.33 1.86
C ASP A 10 -13.02 7.59 2.43
N GLU A 11 -12.05 6.73 2.11
CA GLU A 11 -10.69 6.86 2.60
C GLU A 11 -9.85 7.80 1.74
N VAL A 12 -9.10 8.69 2.41
CA VAL A 12 -8.07 9.51 1.77
C VAL A 12 -6.82 8.65 1.60
N LEU A 13 -6.37 8.48 0.36
CA LEU A 13 -5.17 7.72 0.05
C LEU A 13 -3.92 8.60 0.21
N PHE A 14 -3.89 9.72 -0.49
CA PHE A 14 -2.78 10.68 -0.48
C PHE A 14 -3.21 12.04 -1.02
N LEU A 15 -2.32 13.03 -0.90
CA LEU A 15 -2.41 14.31 -1.60
C LEU A 15 -1.45 14.30 -2.78
N PHE A 16 -1.91 14.78 -3.91
CA PHE A 16 -1.14 14.92 -5.14
C PHE A 16 -1.17 16.35 -5.63
N GLU A 17 -0.03 16.85 -6.06
CA GLU A 17 0.11 18.21 -6.58
C GLU A 17 0.22 18.20 -8.10
N THR A 18 -0.60 19.02 -8.78
CA THR A 18 -0.62 19.11 -10.23
C THR A 18 -0.94 20.54 -10.69
N SER A 19 -0.93 20.77 -12.00
CA SER A 19 -1.37 22.04 -12.62
C SER A 19 -2.70 21.87 -13.32
N VAL A 20 -3.52 22.94 -13.35
CA VAL A 20 -4.75 22.96 -14.16
C VAL A 20 -4.48 22.83 -15.67
N LYS A 21 -3.24 23.07 -16.11
CA LYS A 21 -2.82 22.94 -17.51
C LYS A 21 -2.47 21.50 -17.91
N GLU A 22 -2.32 20.60 -16.94
CA GLU A 22 -2.03 19.19 -17.20
C GLU A 22 -3.23 18.49 -17.85
N LYS A 23 -2.92 17.46 -18.65
CA LYS A 23 -3.93 16.58 -19.24
C LYS A 23 -4.42 15.57 -18.21
N THR A 24 -5.71 15.28 -18.24
CA THR A 24 -6.35 14.27 -17.40
C THR A 24 -5.65 12.91 -17.51
N ASP A 25 -5.17 12.53 -18.70
CA ASP A 25 -4.47 11.25 -18.93
C ASP A 25 -3.15 11.15 -18.16
N ALA A 26 -2.38 12.24 -18.13
CA ALA A 26 -1.11 12.29 -17.41
C ALA A 26 -1.37 12.20 -15.90
N VAL A 27 -2.29 13.02 -15.40
CA VAL A 27 -2.67 13.03 -13.99
C VAL A 27 -3.18 11.65 -13.55
N LEU A 28 -4.08 11.02 -14.33
CA LEU A 28 -4.60 9.70 -13.98
C LEU A 28 -3.50 8.64 -13.91
N ARG A 29 -2.56 8.63 -14.86
CA ARG A 29 -1.42 7.70 -14.84
C ARG A 29 -0.59 7.87 -13.58
N ASP A 30 -0.31 9.12 -13.19
CA ASP A 30 0.46 9.39 -11.97
C ASP A 30 -0.31 8.98 -10.71
N LEU A 31 -1.63 9.24 -10.63
CA LEU A 31 -2.46 8.81 -9.51
C LEU A 31 -2.50 7.28 -9.36
N VAL A 32 -2.64 6.56 -10.48
CA VAL A 32 -2.61 5.09 -10.49
C VAL A 32 -1.25 4.57 -10.08
N ALA A 33 -0.17 5.15 -10.62
CA ALA A 33 1.20 4.75 -10.28
C ALA A 33 1.50 4.96 -8.79
N LEU A 34 1.06 6.08 -8.21
CA LEU A 34 1.19 6.36 -6.78
C LEU A 34 0.40 5.37 -5.93
N HIS A 35 -0.87 5.10 -6.29
CA HIS A 35 -1.71 4.14 -5.58
C HIS A 35 -1.10 2.73 -5.60
N ASN A 36 -0.76 2.25 -6.78
CA ASN A 36 -0.15 0.92 -6.94
C ASN A 36 1.22 0.86 -6.27
N GLY A 37 2.00 1.94 -6.29
CA GLY A 37 3.27 2.06 -5.59
C GLY A 37 3.13 1.95 -4.07
N GLN A 38 2.13 2.61 -3.47
CA GLN A 38 1.83 2.45 -2.04
C GLN A 38 1.48 1.00 -1.69
N LEU A 39 0.62 0.35 -2.50
CA LEU A 39 0.26 -1.06 -2.31
C LEU A 39 1.48 -1.98 -2.44
N LYS A 40 2.35 -1.71 -3.42
CA LYS A 40 3.60 -2.44 -3.62
C LYS A 40 4.53 -2.34 -2.41
N ILE A 41 4.74 -1.14 -1.88
CA ILE A 41 5.55 -0.93 -0.67
C ILE A 41 4.97 -1.71 0.51
N GLN A 42 3.64 -1.72 0.69
CA GLN A 42 2.99 -2.48 1.76
C GLN A 42 3.25 -3.98 1.62
N ARG A 43 3.08 -4.55 0.41
CA ARG A 43 3.36 -5.98 0.15
C ARG A 43 4.83 -6.32 0.42
N VAL A 44 5.74 -5.53 -0.14
CA VAL A 44 7.19 -5.73 0.07
C VAL A 44 7.56 -5.65 1.56
N CYS A 45 7.00 -4.69 2.30
CA CYS A 45 7.23 -4.61 3.75
C CYS A 45 6.74 -5.86 4.49
N MET A 46 5.56 -6.39 4.16
CA MET A 46 5.04 -7.63 4.78
C MET A 46 5.94 -8.83 4.47
N GLU A 47 6.37 -8.97 3.22
CA GLU A 47 7.27 -10.07 2.84
C GLU A 47 8.67 -9.93 3.47
N ILE A 48 9.17 -8.70 3.69
CA ILE A 48 10.44 -8.47 4.40
C ILE A 48 10.30 -8.75 5.91
N GLU A 49 9.15 -8.53 6.52
CA GLU A 49 8.85 -8.94 7.91
C GLU A 49 8.98 -10.48 8.03
N GLU A 50 8.36 -11.23 7.14
CA GLU A 50 8.47 -12.69 7.05
C GLU A 50 9.91 -13.16 6.76
N LEU A 51 10.62 -12.44 5.87
CA LEU A 51 12.05 -12.70 5.60
C LEU A 51 12.91 -12.55 6.85
N ALA A 52 12.63 -11.54 7.67
CA ALA A 52 13.37 -11.26 8.90
C ALA A 52 13.12 -12.34 9.97
N GLU A 53 11.96 -12.99 9.95
CA GLU A 53 11.60 -14.03 10.92
C GLU A 53 11.98 -15.44 10.45
N HIS A 54 11.80 -15.76 9.18
CA HIS A 54 11.84 -17.12 8.68
C HIS A 54 12.82 -17.34 7.49
N GLY A 55 13.57 -16.31 7.10
CA GLY A 55 14.56 -16.43 6.01
C GLY A 55 13.94 -16.42 4.61
N THR A 56 14.67 -16.94 3.63
CA THR A 56 14.30 -16.89 2.21
C THR A 56 13.18 -17.86 1.84
N MET A 57 12.47 -17.54 0.77
CA MET A 57 11.37 -18.37 0.27
C MET A 57 11.89 -19.70 -0.29
N LEU A 58 11.17 -20.77 -0.01
CA LEU A 58 11.43 -22.10 -0.57
C LEU A 58 11.04 -22.17 -2.06
N PRO A 59 11.69 -23.01 -2.85
CA PRO A 59 11.22 -23.35 -4.19
C PRO A 59 9.76 -23.80 -4.20
N GLY A 60 9.00 -23.45 -5.23
CA GLY A 60 7.57 -23.74 -5.32
C GLY A 60 7.18 -25.21 -5.07
N GLU A 61 8.07 -26.13 -5.49
CA GLU A 61 7.89 -27.58 -5.31
C GLU A 61 7.99 -28.01 -3.82
N MET A 62 8.59 -27.17 -2.97
CA MET A 62 8.84 -27.48 -1.56
C MET A 62 7.89 -26.76 -0.61
N ILE A 63 7.12 -25.79 -1.12
CA ILE A 63 6.19 -25.00 -0.30
C ILE A 63 5.07 -25.91 0.24
N GLY A 64 4.83 -25.81 1.55
CA GLY A 64 3.80 -26.58 2.24
C GLY A 64 4.17 -28.03 2.57
N LEU A 65 5.38 -28.49 2.17
CA LEU A 65 5.85 -29.82 2.51
C LEU A 65 6.64 -29.79 3.82
N ASN A 66 6.43 -30.80 4.68
CA ASN A 66 7.24 -31.00 5.87
C ASN A 66 8.62 -31.64 5.52
N GLU A 67 9.53 -31.72 6.48
CA GLU A 67 10.88 -32.24 6.26
C GLU A 67 10.87 -33.69 5.77
N GLU A 68 10.04 -34.57 6.36
CA GLU A 68 9.90 -35.97 5.97
C GLU A 68 9.43 -36.10 4.50
N GLN A 69 8.45 -35.32 4.10
CA GLN A 69 7.96 -35.31 2.71
C GLN A 69 9.01 -34.82 1.71
N ARG A 70 9.82 -33.81 2.11
CA ARG A 70 10.93 -33.30 1.26
C ARG A 70 12.02 -34.35 1.10
N GLU A 71 12.35 -35.09 2.16
CA GLU A 71 13.33 -36.22 2.12
C GLU A 71 12.81 -37.37 1.26
N GLU A 72 11.56 -37.78 1.43
CA GLU A 72 10.92 -38.83 0.64
C GLU A 72 10.90 -38.50 -0.86
N LEU A 73 10.60 -37.24 -1.21
CA LEU A 73 10.60 -36.74 -2.58
C LEU A 73 12.01 -36.36 -3.09
N LYS A 74 13.05 -36.49 -2.24
CA LYS A 74 14.42 -36.12 -2.56
C LYS A 74 14.60 -34.68 -3.04
N LEU A 75 13.77 -33.76 -2.54
CA LEU A 75 13.85 -32.36 -2.87
C LEU A 75 14.95 -31.67 -2.05
N LYS A 76 15.76 -30.86 -2.72
CA LYS A 76 16.84 -30.10 -2.06
C LYS A 76 16.76 -28.63 -2.45
N ASP A 77 16.76 -27.75 -1.45
CA ASP A 77 16.86 -26.32 -1.68
C ASP A 77 18.32 -25.93 -2.01
N VAL A 78 18.59 -25.74 -3.29
CA VAL A 78 19.93 -25.34 -3.77
C VAL A 78 20.25 -23.87 -3.48
N TRP A 79 19.25 -23.07 -3.07
CA TRP A 79 19.42 -21.66 -2.75
C TRP A 79 19.72 -21.41 -1.27
N ALA A 80 19.35 -22.33 -0.39
CA ALA A 80 19.62 -22.23 1.05
C ALA A 80 21.12 -22.02 1.35
N ASP A 81 22.00 -22.72 0.61
CA ASP A 81 23.45 -22.61 0.76
C ASP A 81 24.05 -21.37 0.08
N LYS A 82 23.33 -20.78 -0.87
CA LYS A 82 23.81 -19.61 -1.66
C LYS A 82 23.34 -18.29 -1.08
N CYS A 83 22.12 -18.25 -0.55
CA CYS A 83 21.46 -17.04 -0.07
C CYS A 83 21.52 -16.94 1.46
N ILE A 84 22.72 -17.11 2.02
CA ILE A 84 22.95 -16.99 3.46
C ILE A 84 22.96 -15.52 3.87
N PRO A 85 22.23 -15.13 4.93
CA PRO A 85 22.23 -13.76 5.42
C PRO A 85 23.58 -13.36 6.03
N SER A 86 23.93 -12.08 5.91
CA SER A 86 25.13 -11.50 6.53
C SER A 86 25.11 -11.70 8.05
N GLY A 87 26.23 -12.13 8.61
CA GLY A 87 26.35 -12.39 10.05
C GLY A 87 25.75 -13.71 10.51
N GLY A 88 25.40 -14.61 9.57
CA GLY A 88 24.86 -15.94 9.87
C GLY A 88 23.36 -15.93 10.17
N PHE A 89 22.85 -17.10 10.53
CA PHE A 89 21.44 -17.32 10.81
C PHE A 89 21.21 -18.21 12.03
N THR A 90 20.01 -18.14 12.57
CA THR A 90 19.45 -19.08 13.55
C THR A 90 18.29 -19.84 12.92
N ILE A 91 17.98 -21.03 13.42
CA ILE A 91 16.85 -21.80 12.88
C ILE A 91 15.57 -21.36 13.56
N ASN A 92 14.66 -20.80 12.78
CA ASN A 92 13.30 -20.46 13.17
C ASN A 92 12.32 -20.93 12.08
N LYS A 93 11.74 -22.12 12.29
CA LYS A 93 10.88 -22.77 11.28
C LYS A 93 9.64 -21.93 11.00
N ASP A 94 9.30 -21.79 9.73
CA ASP A 94 8.07 -21.15 9.28
C ASP A 94 6.87 -22.07 9.52
N PRO A 95 5.87 -21.65 10.30
CA PRO A 95 4.64 -22.44 10.53
C PRO A 95 3.87 -22.73 9.25
N LEU A 96 3.99 -21.86 8.23
CA LEU A 96 3.31 -22.00 6.94
C LEU A 96 4.13 -22.83 5.93
N LEU A 97 5.35 -23.24 6.29
CA LEU A 97 6.25 -24.02 5.44
C LEU A 97 6.52 -23.37 4.07
N ARG A 98 6.51 -22.04 4.01
CA ARG A 98 6.80 -21.24 2.81
C ARG A 98 8.27 -20.84 2.71
N ARG A 99 8.94 -20.71 3.87
CA ARG A 99 10.30 -20.20 3.99
C ARG A 99 11.23 -21.26 4.59
N ASN A 100 12.54 -21.09 4.38
CA ASN A 100 13.55 -22.08 4.73
C ASN A 100 13.91 -22.15 6.22
N GLY A 101 13.41 -21.23 7.04
CA GLY A 101 13.68 -21.17 8.47
C GLY A 101 15.05 -20.61 8.85
N GLN A 102 15.83 -20.08 7.93
CA GLN A 102 17.12 -19.45 8.20
C GLN A 102 16.95 -17.98 8.60
N GLN A 103 16.58 -17.74 9.84
CA GLN A 103 16.37 -16.42 10.40
C GLN A 103 17.69 -15.63 10.46
N PRO A 104 17.78 -14.40 9.89
CA PRO A 104 18.97 -13.55 10.03
C PRO A 104 19.30 -13.21 11.48
N SER A 105 20.55 -12.84 11.75
CA SER A 105 20.97 -12.37 13.07
C SER A 105 20.15 -11.16 13.54
N GLU A 106 20.03 -10.95 14.86
CA GLU A 106 19.28 -9.83 15.44
C GLU A 106 19.71 -8.45 14.90
N ALA A 107 21.00 -8.28 14.62
CA ALA A 107 21.50 -7.03 14.04
C ALA A 107 20.92 -6.81 12.63
N MET A 108 20.83 -7.87 11.82
CA MET A 108 20.27 -7.81 10.47
C MET A 108 18.75 -7.67 10.48
N GLN A 109 18.07 -8.32 11.42
CA GLN A 109 16.62 -8.10 11.64
C GLN A 109 16.31 -6.62 11.96
N LYS A 110 17.12 -5.98 12.80
CA LYS A 110 16.97 -4.54 13.13
C LYS A 110 17.16 -3.66 11.91
N VAL A 111 18.10 -3.98 11.01
CA VAL A 111 18.29 -3.25 9.74
C VAL A 111 17.02 -3.33 8.88
N LEU A 112 16.45 -4.52 8.74
CA LEU A 112 15.19 -4.70 7.99
C LEU A 112 14.02 -3.97 8.65
N ALA A 113 13.85 -4.11 9.97
CA ALA A 113 12.76 -3.48 10.72
C ALA A 113 12.81 -1.93 10.64
N ASN A 114 13.99 -1.33 10.75
CA ASN A 114 14.17 0.11 10.60
C ASN A 114 13.78 0.57 9.19
N ALA A 115 14.28 -0.13 8.16
CA ALA A 115 13.95 0.20 6.77
C ALA A 115 12.45 0.07 6.47
N ILE A 116 11.77 -0.95 7.02
CA ILE A 116 10.32 -1.11 6.93
C ILE A 116 9.60 0.08 7.57
N THR A 117 10.02 0.47 8.78
CA THR A 117 9.42 1.58 9.51
C THR A 117 9.55 2.89 8.74
N ASP A 118 10.74 3.17 8.22
CA ASP A 118 11.03 4.39 7.46
C ASP A 118 10.27 4.39 6.13
N ALA A 119 10.26 3.28 5.39
CA ALA A 119 9.53 3.17 4.13
C ALA A 119 8.01 3.33 4.32
N LYS A 120 7.44 2.69 5.35
CA LYS A 120 6.02 2.86 5.70
C LYS A 120 5.71 4.32 6.06
N ALA A 121 6.59 5.00 6.82
CA ALA A 121 6.42 6.41 7.20
C ALA A 121 6.45 7.36 5.98
N MET A 122 7.27 7.06 4.95
CA MET A 122 7.37 7.87 3.74
C MET A 122 6.09 7.88 2.90
N VAL A 123 5.27 6.82 2.97
CA VAL A 123 4.06 6.65 2.15
C VAL A 123 2.78 6.54 2.99
N ASP A 124 2.84 6.88 4.28
CA ASP A 124 1.70 6.78 5.19
C ASP A 124 0.54 7.69 4.73
N ARG A 125 -0.67 7.15 4.70
CA ARG A 125 -1.92 7.90 4.43
C ARG A 125 -2.12 9.08 5.39
N ARG A 126 -1.54 9.02 6.61
CA ARG A 126 -1.59 10.12 7.60
C ARG A 126 -0.88 11.37 7.12
N LEU A 127 0.05 11.28 6.16
CA LEU A 127 0.72 12.43 5.55
C LEU A 127 -0.27 13.39 4.88
N ALA A 128 -1.38 12.85 4.36
CA ALA A 128 -2.45 13.67 3.80
C ALA A 128 -3.10 14.62 4.82
N LYS A 129 -3.16 14.23 6.10
CA LYS A 129 -3.65 15.09 7.20
C LYS A 129 -2.65 16.21 7.51
N SER A 130 -1.36 15.95 7.36
CA SER A 130 -0.26 16.92 7.54
C SER A 130 -0.02 17.79 6.30
N SER A 131 -0.91 17.75 5.30
CA SER A 131 -0.81 18.49 4.04
C SER A 131 0.46 18.22 3.24
N LYS A 132 1.09 17.05 3.43
CA LYS A 132 2.23 16.60 2.63
C LYS A 132 1.72 15.86 1.39
N THR A 133 2.25 16.24 0.23
CA THR A 133 1.93 15.59 -1.05
C THR A 133 2.83 14.38 -1.27
N LEU A 134 2.27 13.33 -1.87
CA LEU A 134 3.01 12.16 -2.29
C LEU A 134 3.45 12.33 -3.74
N THR A 135 4.69 11.97 -4.04
CA THR A 135 5.26 12.01 -5.38
C THR A 135 5.82 10.64 -5.77
N LEU A 136 5.92 10.37 -7.06
CA LEU A 136 6.53 9.12 -7.57
C LEU A 136 7.96 8.95 -7.07
N LYS A 137 8.69 10.06 -6.93
CA LYS A 137 10.06 10.06 -6.39
C LYS A 137 10.11 9.52 -4.96
N ILE A 138 9.18 9.94 -4.09
CA ILE A 138 9.10 9.43 -2.70
C ILE A 138 8.81 7.93 -2.69
N VAL A 139 7.92 7.45 -3.56
CA VAL A 139 7.60 6.02 -3.68
C VAL A 139 8.83 5.24 -4.14
N GLU A 140 9.58 5.75 -5.11
CA GLU A 140 10.82 5.14 -5.60
C GLU A 140 11.91 5.13 -4.53
N GLU A 141 12.09 6.23 -3.79
CA GLU A 141 13.01 6.32 -2.66
C GLU A 141 12.69 5.30 -1.57
N ALA A 142 11.41 5.12 -1.22
CA ALA A 142 10.98 4.11 -0.26
C ALA A 142 11.28 2.68 -0.75
N LEU A 143 11.02 2.37 -2.02
CA LEU A 143 11.37 1.06 -2.61
C LEU A 143 12.89 0.83 -2.65
N ASN A 144 13.67 1.87 -2.96
CA ASN A 144 15.13 1.77 -2.98
C ASN A 144 15.71 1.60 -1.58
N LEU A 145 15.10 2.22 -0.55
CA LEU A 145 15.47 2.00 0.85
C LEU A 145 15.29 0.54 1.26
N LEU A 146 14.13 -0.05 0.94
CA LEU A 146 13.85 -1.47 1.20
C LEU A 146 14.79 -2.39 0.44
N ARG A 147 15.04 -2.11 -0.85
CA ARG A 147 16.01 -2.87 -1.67
C ARG A 147 17.40 -2.81 -1.09
N GLY A 148 17.84 -1.63 -0.66
CA GLY A 148 19.14 -1.43 -0.01
C GLY A 148 19.29 -2.26 1.25
N ALA A 149 18.30 -2.24 2.15
CA ALA A 149 18.30 -3.03 3.38
C ALA A 149 18.36 -4.54 3.10
N VAL A 150 17.56 -5.03 2.15
CA VAL A 150 17.60 -6.44 1.74
C VAL A 150 18.98 -6.81 1.15
N THR A 151 19.60 -5.93 0.37
CA THR A 151 20.95 -6.17 -0.19
C THR A 151 22.03 -6.19 0.89
N ILE A 152 21.91 -5.40 1.95
CA ILE A 152 22.83 -5.44 3.09
C ILE A 152 22.73 -6.79 3.82
N VAL A 153 21.50 -7.26 4.03
CA VAL A 153 21.27 -8.55 4.73
C VAL A 153 21.59 -9.74 3.82
N TYR A 154 21.25 -9.69 2.55
CA TYR A 154 21.48 -10.75 1.57
C TYR A 154 22.34 -10.25 0.41
N PRO A 155 23.67 -10.12 0.57
CA PRO A 155 24.55 -9.57 -0.47
C PRO A 155 24.63 -10.45 -1.73
N MET A 156 24.38 -11.77 -1.59
CA MET A 156 24.30 -12.70 -2.73
C MET A 156 22.93 -12.69 -3.42
N GLN A 157 22.06 -11.73 -3.06
CA GLN A 157 20.67 -11.60 -3.46
C GLN A 157 19.76 -12.71 -2.92
N LEU A 158 18.46 -12.50 -3.06
CA LEU A 158 17.45 -13.51 -2.74
C LEU A 158 17.28 -14.51 -3.89
N PRO A 159 16.73 -15.71 -3.64
CA PRO A 159 16.39 -16.65 -4.69
C PRO A 159 15.53 -16.01 -5.81
N PRO A 160 15.63 -16.46 -7.07
CA PRO A 160 14.86 -15.89 -8.17
C PRO A 160 13.33 -16.01 -8.00
N HIS A 161 12.88 -17.02 -7.26
CA HIS A 161 11.47 -17.30 -6.97
C HIS A 161 10.98 -16.60 -5.68
N ASP A 162 11.86 -15.87 -4.98
CA ASP A 162 11.44 -15.11 -3.80
C ASP A 162 10.56 -13.92 -4.22
N THR A 163 9.39 -13.80 -3.58
CA THR A 163 8.41 -12.75 -3.87
C THR A 163 8.98 -11.35 -3.76
N ILE A 164 9.88 -11.10 -2.80
CA ILE A 164 10.54 -9.81 -2.63
C ILE A 164 11.40 -9.46 -3.86
N ARG A 165 12.16 -10.45 -4.38
CA ARG A 165 12.96 -10.25 -5.58
C ARG A 165 12.07 -10.00 -6.80
N MET A 166 10.98 -10.75 -6.95
CA MET A 166 10.01 -10.57 -8.03
C MET A 166 9.35 -9.19 -7.98
N GLU A 167 8.94 -8.71 -6.80
CA GLU A 167 8.41 -7.35 -6.61
C GLU A 167 9.44 -6.27 -7.00
N PHE A 168 10.71 -6.43 -6.63
CA PHE A 168 11.75 -5.46 -7.00
C PHE A 168 12.09 -5.45 -8.50
N THR A 169 11.85 -6.55 -9.21
CA THR A 169 12.08 -6.65 -10.66
C THR A 169 10.81 -6.43 -11.50
N ASN A 170 9.67 -6.15 -10.86
CA ASN A 170 8.35 -6.01 -11.50
C ASN A 170 7.95 -7.27 -12.32
N THR A 171 8.28 -8.44 -11.80
CA THR A 171 7.95 -9.75 -12.38
C THR A 171 6.97 -10.53 -11.52
N GLU A 172 6.41 -9.88 -10.47
CA GLU A 172 5.44 -10.48 -9.59
C GLU A 172 4.15 -10.88 -10.31
N ASP A 173 3.63 -12.06 -10.01
CA ASP A 173 2.30 -12.49 -10.44
C ASP A 173 1.32 -12.33 -9.28
N LEU A 174 0.40 -11.39 -9.43
CA LEU A 174 -0.63 -11.10 -8.43
C LEU A 174 -1.94 -11.85 -8.71
N THR A 175 -2.00 -12.67 -9.76
CA THR A 175 -3.22 -13.40 -10.16
C THR A 175 -3.72 -14.29 -9.03
N GLY A 176 -5.02 -14.19 -8.74
CA GLY A 176 -5.65 -14.95 -7.66
C GLY A 176 -5.40 -14.47 -6.24
N THR A 177 -4.59 -13.42 -6.06
CA THR A 177 -4.33 -12.82 -4.73
C THR A 177 -5.31 -11.71 -4.42
N GLN A 178 -5.45 -11.35 -3.13
CA GLN A 178 -6.22 -10.17 -2.71
C GLN A 178 -5.64 -8.89 -3.32
N ALA A 179 -4.32 -8.81 -3.47
CA ALA A 179 -3.63 -7.68 -4.07
C ALA A 179 -4.07 -7.40 -5.52
N SER A 180 -4.41 -8.43 -6.29
CA SER A 180 -4.91 -8.27 -7.67
C SER A 180 -6.23 -7.48 -7.76
N LYS A 181 -7.03 -7.49 -6.69
CA LYS A 181 -8.30 -6.73 -6.61
C LYS A 181 -8.08 -5.27 -6.23
N GLU A 182 -6.99 -4.99 -5.53
CA GLU A 182 -6.68 -3.65 -5.02
C GLU A 182 -5.86 -2.82 -6.01
N VAL A 183 -4.97 -3.49 -6.75
CA VAL A 183 -4.16 -2.87 -7.80
C VAL A 183 -5.04 -2.45 -8.97
N ILE A 184 -4.90 -1.20 -9.40
CA ILE A 184 -5.68 -0.65 -10.50
C ILE A 184 -4.84 -0.73 -11.77
N GLU A 185 -5.36 -1.42 -12.78
CA GLU A 185 -4.76 -1.41 -14.11
C GLU A 185 -4.97 -0.04 -14.77
N PRO A 186 -3.90 0.60 -15.31
CA PRO A 186 -4.01 1.95 -15.89
C PRO A 186 -5.08 2.08 -16.98
N SER A 187 -5.30 1.01 -17.75
CA SER A 187 -6.33 0.95 -18.81
C SER A 187 -7.76 0.92 -18.28
N LYS A 188 -7.95 0.49 -17.02
CA LYS A 188 -9.26 0.37 -16.36
C LYS A 188 -9.47 1.43 -15.28
N ALA A 189 -8.53 2.35 -15.12
CA ALA A 189 -8.62 3.40 -14.13
C ALA A 189 -9.58 4.51 -14.56
N GLN A 190 -10.34 5.02 -13.61
CA GLN A 190 -11.20 6.19 -13.77
C GLN A 190 -11.03 7.10 -12.56
N PHE A 191 -11.14 8.40 -12.78
CA PHE A 191 -11.22 9.33 -11.66
C PHE A 191 -12.39 10.30 -11.83
N TRP A 192 -12.90 10.74 -10.69
CA TRP A 192 -14.15 11.48 -10.59
C TRP A 192 -13.95 12.74 -9.76
N PHE A 193 -14.54 13.83 -10.21
CA PHE A 193 -14.59 15.08 -9.49
C PHE A 193 -16.03 15.58 -9.36
N ALA A 194 -16.48 15.87 -8.15
CA ALA A 194 -17.83 16.39 -7.88
C ALA A 194 -18.98 15.57 -8.53
N GLY A 195 -18.83 14.25 -8.61
CA GLY A 195 -19.82 13.35 -9.23
C GLY A 195 -19.78 13.31 -10.76
N ARG A 196 -18.76 13.93 -11.38
CA ARG A 196 -18.52 13.87 -12.83
C ARG A 196 -17.25 13.07 -13.10
N GLN A 197 -17.34 12.15 -14.06
CA GLN A 197 -16.15 11.45 -14.55
C GLN A 197 -15.27 12.43 -15.34
N MET A 198 -13.98 12.42 -15.05
CA MET A 198 -12.99 13.20 -15.79
C MET A 198 -12.54 12.39 -17.01
N LEU A 199 -12.95 12.86 -18.19
CA LEU A 199 -12.70 12.16 -19.45
C LEU A 199 -11.25 12.38 -19.90
N MET A 200 -10.69 11.36 -20.55
CA MET A 200 -9.36 11.39 -21.15
C MET A 200 -9.24 12.45 -22.26
N GLY A 201 -8.03 12.96 -22.49
CA GLY A 201 -7.74 13.93 -23.54
C GLY A 201 -8.09 15.37 -23.24
N LYS A 202 -8.70 15.64 -22.08
CA LYS A 202 -9.09 16.97 -21.64
C LYS A 202 -8.05 17.61 -20.71
N LEU A 203 -8.15 18.91 -20.49
CA LEU A 203 -7.33 19.62 -19.53
C LEU A 203 -8.00 19.59 -18.14
N MET A 204 -7.19 19.58 -17.10
CA MET A 204 -7.69 19.68 -15.71
C MET A 204 -8.49 20.98 -15.51
N SER A 205 -8.13 22.05 -16.21
CA SER A 205 -8.84 23.34 -16.17
C SER A 205 -10.30 23.28 -16.62
N GLU A 206 -10.68 22.34 -17.48
CA GLU A 206 -12.06 22.17 -17.92
C GLU A 206 -12.99 21.69 -16.79
N TYR A 207 -12.43 21.01 -15.79
CA TYR A 207 -13.17 20.50 -14.63
C TYR A 207 -12.98 21.35 -13.38
N LEU A 208 -11.75 21.82 -13.14
CA LEU A 208 -11.36 22.52 -11.91
C LEU A 208 -11.40 24.06 -12.04
N GLY A 209 -11.54 24.58 -13.28
CA GLY A 209 -11.40 25.99 -13.56
C GLY A 209 -9.93 26.44 -13.67
N LEU A 210 -9.71 27.74 -13.80
CA LEU A 210 -8.38 28.31 -14.04
C LEU A 210 -7.59 28.64 -12.78
N ASN A 211 -8.18 28.43 -11.59
CA ASN A 211 -7.52 28.76 -10.33
C ASN A 211 -6.55 27.65 -9.88
N ASP A 212 -5.27 27.94 -9.94
CA ASP A 212 -4.20 27.02 -9.55
C ASP A 212 -4.01 26.88 -8.02
N LYS A 213 -4.72 27.66 -7.20
CA LYS A 213 -4.56 27.61 -5.74
C LYS A 213 -5.76 26.97 -5.04
N THR A 214 -6.21 25.85 -5.56
CA THR A 214 -7.36 25.13 -5.00
C THR A 214 -6.97 23.76 -4.47
N LYS A 215 -7.66 23.30 -3.42
CA LYS A 215 -7.62 21.93 -2.92
C LYS A 215 -8.95 21.28 -3.27
N VAL A 216 -8.92 20.19 -4.01
CA VAL A 216 -10.11 19.48 -4.49
C VAL A 216 -10.05 18.02 -4.14
N VAL A 217 -11.22 17.40 -3.93
CA VAL A 217 -11.34 15.97 -3.69
C VAL A 217 -11.63 15.28 -5.01
N VAL A 218 -10.79 14.30 -5.36
CA VAL A 218 -11.00 13.41 -6.49
C VAL A 218 -11.10 11.97 -6.03
N LYS A 219 -11.98 11.19 -6.63
CA LYS A 219 -12.15 9.77 -6.30
C LYS A 219 -11.59 8.92 -7.41
N LEU A 220 -10.71 8.00 -7.05
CA LEU A 220 -10.08 7.04 -7.95
C LEU A 220 -10.87 5.73 -7.88
N ASN A 221 -11.39 5.28 -9.02
CA ASN A 221 -12.20 4.08 -9.15
C ASN A 221 -11.68 3.20 -10.29
N GLN A 222 -12.09 1.94 -10.28
CA GLN A 222 -11.86 1.02 -11.38
C GLN A 222 -13.09 0.98 -12.30
N LEU A 223 -12.86 0.71 -13.58
CA LEU A 223 -13.93 0.54 -14.56
C LEU A 223 -14.88 -0.56 -14.10
N GLY A 224 -16.18 -0.27 -14.07
CA GLY A 224 -17.20 -1.20 -13.59
C GLY A 224 -17.67 -0.99 -12.14
N GLU A 225 -16.93 -0.22 -11.32
CA GLU A 225 -17.37 0.11 -9.95
C GLU A 225 -18.52 1.14 -9.91
N GLY A 226 -18.84 1.75 -11.04
CA GLY A 226 -19.88 2.79 -11.13
C GLY A 226 -19.46 4.16 -10.55
N PRO A 227 -20.33 5.17 -10.57
CA PRO A 227 -20.03 6.48 -10.03
C PRO A 227 -19.88 6.41 -8.52
N PRO A 228 -18.80 6.98 -7.95
CA PRO A 228 -18.59 6.96 -6.50
C PRO A 228 -19.64 7.81 -5.78
N ALA A 229 -19.99 7.40 -4.56
CA ALA A 229 -20.87 8.18 -3.71
C ALA A 229 -20.37 9.63 -3.56
N ARG A 230 -21.28 10.58 -3.48
CA ARG A 230 -20.91 11.98 -3.22
C ARG A 230 -20.33 12.11 -1.81
N GLU A 231 -19.42 13.06 -1.63
CA GLU A 231 -18.93 13.41 -0.30
C GLU A 231 -20.10 13.81 0.58
N ALA A 232 -20.15 13.26 1.79
CA ALA A 232 -21.12 13.67 2.79
C ALA A 232 -20.86 15.14 3.19
N VAL A 233 -21.91 15.93 3.24
CA VAL A 233 -21.82 17.35 3.66
C VAL A 233 -21.33 17.45 5.11
N ILE A 234 -21.62 16.42 5.91
CA ILE A 234 -21.23 16.31 7.31
C ILE A 234 -20.33 15.09 7.44
N SER A 235 -19.12 15.26 7.99
CA SER A 235 -18.20 14.13 8.24
C SER A 235 -18.79 13.16 9.26
N ASP A 236 -18.44 11.87 9.17
CA ASP A 236 -18.92 10.84 10.11
C ASP A 236 -18.66 11.18 11.59
N PRO A 237 -17.48 11.70 12.00
CA PRO A 237 -17.28 12.12 13.38
C PRO A 237 -18.22 13.24 13.78
N MET A 238 -18.46 14.24 12.91
CA MET A 238 -19.36 15.35 13.17
C MET A 238 -20.82 14.87 13.25
N ARG A 239 -21.21 13.89 12.42
CA ARG A 239 -22.53 13.25 12.48
C ARG A 239 -22.73 12.50 13.79
N LYS A 240 -21.73 11.74 14.24
CA LYS A 240 -21.75 11.04 15.54
C LYS A 240 -21.87 12.02 16.70
N GLU A 241 -21.13 13.11 16.66
CA GLU A 241 -21.19 14.17 17.68
C GLU A 241 -22.56 14.86 17.71
N MET A 242 -23.13 15.18 16.55
CA MET A 242 -24.48 15.74 16.45
C MET A 242 -25.54 14.76 16.98
N MET A 243 -25.44 13.47 16.66
CA MET A 243 -26.33 12.44 17.17
C MET A 243 -26.22 12.30 18.70
N ALA A 244 -24.99 12.30 19.24
CA ALA A 244 -24.74 12.23 20.67
C ALA A 244 -25.28 13.49 21.42
N ALA A 245 -25.14 14.66 20.80
CA ALA A 245 -25.69 15.90 21.33
C ALA A 245 -27.24 15.91 21.31
N ALA A 246 -27.83 15.43 20.21
CA ALA A 246 -29.29 15.30 20.11
C ALA A 246 -29.84 14.30 21.12
N PHE A 247 -29.18 13.18 21.34
CA PHE A 247 -29.56 12.18 22.35
C PHE A 247 -29.50 12.76 23.76
N ARG A 248 -28.41 13.44 24.14
CA ARG A 248 -28.28 14.14 25.44
C ARG A 248 -29.41 15.13 25.67
N ARG A 249 -29.73 15.95 24.65
CA ARG A 249 -30.82 16.92 24.74
C ARG A 249 -32.19 16.27 24.91
N GLN A 250 -32.37 15.10 24.27
CA GLN A 250 -33.62 14.34 24.44
C GLN A 250 -33.77 13.74 25.87
N GLU A 251 -32.66 13.27 26.44
CA GLU A 251 -32.64 12.78 27.82
C GLU A 251 -32.89 13.90 28.84
N GLU A 252 -32.29 15.08 28.67
CA GLU A 252 -32.51 16.25 29.48
C GLU A 252 -33.98 16.68 29.44
N LEU A 253 -34.61 16.68 28.27
CA LEU A 253 -36.03 17.00 28.12
C LEU A 253 -36.91 15.95 28.81
N LYS A 254 -36.58 14.66 28.70
CA LYS A 254 -37.31 13.60 29.40
C LYS A 254 -37.19 13.73 30.94
N ALA A 255 -36.00 14.02 31.45
CA ALA A 255 -35.74 14.23 32.85
C ALA A 255 -36.53 15.44 33.39
N HIS A 256 -36.62 16.52 32.61
CA HIS A 256 -37.37 17.72 32.97
C HIS A 256 -38.90 17.45 33.02
N LEU A 257 -39.40 16.65 32.04
CA LEU A 257 -40.83 16.25 32.03
C LEU A 257 -41.23 15.31 33.15
N LEU A 258 -40.31 14.57 33.75
CA LEU A 258 -40.54 13.68 34.90
C LEU A 258 -40.47 14.42 36.25
N GLN A 259 -40.02 15.67 36.26
CA GLN A 259 -39.97 16.54 37.46
C GLN A 259 -41.17 17.53 37.57
N LEU A 260 -42.01 17.58 36.56
CA LEU A 260 -43.29 18.30 36.54
C LEU A 260 -44.44 17.37 36.85
#